data_78cefb69140721257273538e5fed41bd
#
_entry.id   78cefb69140721257273538e5fed41bd
#
_cell.length_a   1.000
_cell.length_b   1.000
_cell.length_c   1.000
_cell.angle_alpha   90.00
_cell.angle_beta   90.00
_cell.angle_gamma   90.00
#
_symmetry.space_group_name_H-M   'P 1'
#
loop_
_entity.id
_entity.type
_entity.pdbx_description
1 polymer ?
#
loop_
_entity_poly.entity_id
_entity_poly.type
_entity_poly.pdbx_seq_one_letter_code
_entity_poly.pdbx_strand_id
1 'polypeptide(L)'
;MKALIVYAHPEPKSFNGAMKDLAVETLRGRGDEVEVTDLYAMRFKAVVGADDFHGERANPEFLSIAAEQTRACETGTLASDIVAEQKKLARAEILILQFPIWWFGMPAILKGWVDRVLARGFAYVADASMTQACCAERPL
;
A
#
# COMPACT_ATOMS: atom_id res chain seq x y z
N MET A 1 0.14 -11.09 16.92
CA MET A 1 -0.07 -9.85 16.20
C MET A 1 0.31 -10.06 14.73
N LYS A 2 -0.34 -9.34 13.81
CA LYS A 2 -0.03 -9.41 12.37
C LYS A 2 0.66 -8.13 11.93
N ALA A 3 1.90 -8.23 11.49
CA ALA A 3 2.71 -7.11 11.05
C ALA A 3 2.91 -7.15 9.53
N LEU A 4 2.71 -6.01 8.85
CA LEU A 4 3.08 -5.79 7.47
C LEU A 4 4.30 -4.86 7.43
N ILE A 5 5.39 -5.32 6.82
CA ILE A 5 6.57 -4.50 6.57
C ILE A 5 6.61 -4.17 5.08
N VAL A 6 6.47 -2.89 4.74
CA VAL A 6 6.67 -2.40 3.37
C VAL A 6 8.10 -1.86 3.29
N TYR A 7 8.92 -2.52 2.49
CA TYR A 7 10.35 -2.28 2.38
C TYR A 7 10.71 -1.69 1.02
N ALA A 8 11.51 -0.65 1.03
CA ALA A 8 11.94 0.04 -0.18
C ALA A 8 13.44 0.35 -0.15
N HIS A 9 14.25 -0.56 -0.67
CA HIS A 9 15.66 -0.32 -0.96
C HIS A 9 16.13 -1.22 -2.11
N PRO A 10 16.90 -0.70 -3.10
CA PRO A 10 17.35 -1.49 -4.23
C PRO A 10 18.46 -2.50 -3.87
N GLU A 11 19.22 -2.25 -2.78
CA GLU A 11 20.29 -3.13 -2.33
C GLU A 11 19.88 -3.92 -1.08
N PRO A 12 19.67 -5.26 -1.20
CA PRO A 12 19.28 -6.09 -0.07
C PRO A 12 20.29 -6.11 1.08
N LYS A 13 21.58 -5.90 0.79
CA LYS A 13 22.68 -5.87 1.78
C LYS A 13 22.87 -4.49 2.42
N SER A 14 21.98 -3.54 2.16
CA SER A 14 22.00 -2.21 2.77
C SER A 14 21.71 -2.26 4.27
N PHE A 15 22.03 -1.16 4.96
CA PHE A 15 21.61 -0.98 6.36
C PHE A 15 20.09 -1.10 6.52
N ASN A 16 19.31 -0.55 5.58
CA ASN A 16 17.85 -0.71 5.57
C ASN A 16 17.43 -2.18 5.41
N GLY A 17 18.14 -2.95 4.59
CA GLY A 17 17.92 -4.39 4.45
C GLY A 17 18.19 -5.14 5.77
N ALA A 18 19.31 -4.84 6.42
CA ALA A 18 19.65 -5.42 7.72
C ALA A 18 18.60 -5.07 8.79
N MET A 19 18.12 -3.83 8.83
CA MET A 19 17.06 -3.44 9.77
C MET A 19 15.74 -4.18 9.50
N LYS A 20 15.36 -4.33 8.22
CA LYS A 20 14.18 -5.12 7.84
C LYS A 20 14.32 -6.57 8.29
N ASP A 21 15.47 -7.20 8.05
CA ASP A 21 15.72 -8.59 8.42
C ASP A 21 15.67 -8.78 9.95
N LEU A 22 16.28 -7.89 10.71
CA LEU A 22 16.23 -7.89 12.16
C LEU A 22 14.80 -7.70 12.71
N ALA A 23 14.01 -6.82 12.08
CA ALA A 23 12.61 -6.62 12.45
C ALA A 23 11.79 -7.90 12.23
N VAL A 24 11.97 -8.56 11.07
CA VAL A 24 11.32 -9.85 10.76
C VAL A 24 11.69 -10.90 11.78
N GLU A 25 12.98 -11.07 12.07
CA GLU A 25 13.47 -12.06 13.04
C GLU A 25 12.90 -11.80 14.44
N THR A 26 12.97 -10.56 14.90
CA THR A 26 12.49 -10.15 16.22
C THR A 26 11.00 -10.39 16.40
N LEU A 27 10.18 -9.96 15.43
CA LEU A 27 8.73 -10.12 15.50
C LEU A 27 8.33 -11.61 15.44
N ARG A 28 8.93 -12.39 14.54
CA ARG A 28 8.69 -13.83 14.46
C ARG A 28 9.14 -14.57 15.72
N GLY A 29 10.27 -14.17 16.31
CA GLY A 29 10.75 -14.72 17.57
C GLY A 29 9.79 -14.48 18.75
N ARG A 30 8.93 -13.48 18.67
CA ARG A 30 7.85 -13.20 19.63
C ARG A 30 6.56 -13.99 19.34
N GLY A 31 6.51 -14.72 18.23
CA GLY A 31 5.31 -15.42 17.80
C GLY A 31 4.36 -14.58 16.92
N ASP A 32 4.80 -13.42 16.43
CA ASP A 32 4.02 -12.58 15.54
C ASP A 32 4.04 -13.12 14.10
N GLU A 33 2.93 -12.97 13.36
CA GLU A 33 2.88 -13.19 11.92
C GLU A 33 3.48 -11.97 11.21
N VAL A 34 4.44 -12.19 10.32
CA VAL A 34 5.10 -11.11 9.58
C VAL A 34 5.01 -11.34 8.09
N GLU A 35 4.37 -10.42 7.40
CA GLU A 35 4.35 -10.32 5.94
C GLU A 35 5.25 -9.18 5.48
N VAL A 36 6.04 -9.41 4.43
CA VAL A 36 6.95 -8.40 3.87
C VAL A 36 6.56 -8.10 2.43
N THR A 37 6.36 -6.84 2.12
CA THR A 37 6.26 -6.33 0.77
C THR A 37 7.59 -5.65 0.39
N ASP A 38 8.42 -6.34 -0.40
CA ASP A 38 9.66 -5.79 -0.95
C ASP A 38 9.37 -5.13 -2.31
N LEU A 39 9.23 -3.82 -2.30
CA LEU A 39 8.80 -3.07 -3.48
C LEU A 39 9.77 -3.15 -4.67
N TYR A 40 11.09 -3.19 -4.39
CA TYR A 40 12.10 -3.34 -5.45
C TYR A 40 12.13 -4.76 -6.00
N ALA A 41 12.13 -5.76 -5.13
CA ALA A 41 12.16 -7.16 -5.57
C ALA A 41 10.94 -7.52 -6.42
N MET A 42 9.76 -7.03 -6.06
CA MET A 42 8.53 -7.27 -6.82
C MET A 42 8.34 -6.33 -8.01
N ARG A 43 9.26 -5.37 -8.21
CA ARG A 43 9.15 -4.33 -9.25
C ARG A 43 7.80 -3.62 -9.22
N PHE A 44 7.41 -3.19 -8.04
CA PHE A 44 6.12 -2.54 -7.85
C PHE A 44 5.97 -1.33 -8.77
N LYS A 45 4.84 -1.25 -9.47
CA LYS A 45 4.52 -0.08 -10.30
C LYS A 45 4.28 1.13 -9.38
N ALA A 46 5.17 2.13 -9.47
CA ALA A 46 5.08 3.31 -8.60
C ALA A 46 4.13 4.40 -9.12
N VAL A 47 3.99 4.51 -10.43
CA VAL A 47 3.25 5.64 -11.04
C VAL A 47 1.76 5.34 -11.08
N VAL A 48 0.97 6.18 -10.40
CA VAL A 48 -0.49 6.15 -10.52
C VAL A 48 -0.90 6.60 -11.92
N GLY A 49 -1.88 5.93 -12.51
CA GLY A 49 -2.36 6.25 -13.83
C GLY A 49 -3.73 5.66 -14.15
N ALA A 50 -4.21 5.92 -15.35
CA ALA A 50 -5.51 5.43 -15.81
C ALA A 50 -5.60 3.89 -15.85
N ASP A 51 -4.47 3.22 -16.01
CA ASP A 51 -4.35 1.76 -16.05
C ASP A 51 -4.48 1.08 -14.67
N ASP A 52 -4.58 1.87 -13.60
CA ASP A 52 -4.91 1.37 -12.26
C ASP A 52 -6.41 1.06 -12.09
N PHE A 53 -7.24 1.54 -13.03
CA PHE A 53 -8.70 1.47 -12.96
C PHE A 53 -9.25 0.76 -14.19
N HIS A 54 -9.98 -0.32 -13.98
CA HIS A 54 -10.59 -1.09 -15.08
C HIS A 54 -12.07 -0.74 -15.25
N GLY A 55 -12.63 -1.06 -16.42
CA GLY A 55 -14.02 -0.78 -16.74
C GLY A 55 -14.28 0.66 -17.16
N GLU A 56 -15.54 1.07 -17.05
CA GLU A 56 -15.95 2.43 -17.41
C GLU A 56 -15.39 3.48 -16.47
N ARG A 57 -14.99 4.62 -17.02
CA ARG A 57 -14.50 5.75 -16.24
C ARG A 57 -15.63 6.45 -15.49
N ALA A 58 -15.31 7.03 -14.32
CA ALA A 58 -16.21 7.93 -13.61
C ALA A 58 -16.56 9.16 -14.45
N ASN A 59 -15.59 9.70 -15.17
CA ASN A 59 -15.77 10.74 -16.17
C ASN A 59 -14.95 10.39 -17.41
N PRO A 60 -15.59 10.14 -18.58
CA PRO A 60 -14.87 9.79 -19.81
C PRO A 60 -13.93 10.89 -20.32
N GLU A 61 -14.23 12.16 -20.02
CA GLU A 61 -13.51 13.31 -20.56
C GLU A 61 -12.40 13.85 -19.65
N PHE A 62 -12.42 13.46 -18.36
CA PHE A 62 -11.48 13.98 -17.39
C PHE A 62 -11.05 12.90 -16.38
N LEU A 63 -9.76 12.62 -16.33
CA LEU A 63 -9.20 11.69 -15.36
C LEU A 63 -9.04 12.33 -13.98
N SER A 64 -10.00 12.08 -13.09
CA SER A 64 -9.89 12.42 -11.68
C SER A 64 -9.47 11.17 -10.90
N ILE A 65 -8.23 11.12 -10.43
CA ILE A 65 -7.72 9.96 -9.69
C ILE A 65 -8.58 9.63 -8.48
N ALA A 66 -8.97 10.63 -7.69
CA ALA A 66 -9.81 10.41 -6.52
C ALA A 66 -11.21 9.85 -6.85
N ALA A 67 -11.83 10.31 -7.95
CA ALA A 67 -13.12 9.80 -8.41
C ALA A 67 -13.00 8.36 -8.93
N GLU A 68 -11.94 8.08 -9.70
CA GLU A 68 -11.66 6.73 -10.20
C GLU A 68 -11.37 5.75 -9.07
N GLN A 69 -10.60 6.16 -8.06
CA GLN A 69 -10.33 5.34 -6.87
C GLN A 69 -11.62 4.99 -6.15
N THR A 70 -12.50 5.97 -5.89
CA THR A 70 -13.79 5.73 -5.24
C THR A 70 -14.63 4.72 -6.03
N ARG A 71 -14.82 4.98 -7.33
CA ARG A 71 -15.58 4.10 -8.21
C ARG A 71 -15.00 2.69 -8.26
N ALA A 72 -13.68 2.58 -8.42
CA ALA A 72 -13.01 1.29 -8.53
C ALA A 72 -13.03 0.49 -7.22
N CYS A 73 -12.97 1.17 -6.06
CA CYS A 73 -13.19 0.51 -4.77
C CYS A 73 -14.63 -0.02 -4.63
N GLU A 74 -15.62 0.75 -5.09
CA GLU A 74 -17.04 0.34 -5.03
C GLU A 74 -17.36 -0.81 -6.00
N THR A 75 -16.77 -0.80 -7.18
CA THR A 75 -17.04 -1.77 -8.26
C THR A 75 -16.08 -2.95 -8.29
N GLY A 76 -15.02 -2.94 -7.47
CA GLY A 76 -14.01 -4.01 -7.46
C GLY A 76 -13.14 -4.02 -8.72
N THR A 77 -12.87 -2.84 -9.31
CA THR A 77 -12.16 -2.70 -10.59
C THR A 77 -10.78 -2.04 -10.48
N LEU A 78 -10.18 -2.04 -9.28
CA LEU A 78 -8.77 -1.66 -9.09
C LEU A 78 -7.83 -2.69 -9.71
N ALA A 79 -6.65 -2.25 -10.13
CA ALA A 79 -5.59 -3.14 -10.61
C ALA A 79 -5.24 -4.19 -9.55
N SER A 80 -4.93 -5.40 -9.99
CA SER A 80 -4.74 -6.57 -9.12
C SER A 80 -3.61 -6.43 -8.12
N ASP A 81 -2.54 -5.72 -8.48
CA ASP A 81 -1.41 -5.43 -7.59
C ASP A 81 -1.82 -4.52 -6.43
N ILE A 82 -2.67 -3.53 -6.70
CA ILE A 82 -3.25 -2.65 -5.66
C ILE A 82 -4.12 -3.47 -4.70
N VAL A 83 -5.02 -4.29 -5.26
CA VAL A 83 -5.92 -5.15 -4.45
C VAL A 83 -5.12 -6.11 -3.57
N ALA A 84 -4.04 -6.69 -4.10
CA ALA A 84 -3.18 -7.57 -3.32
C ALA A 84 -2.55 -6.87 -2.12
N GLU A 85 -2.04 -5.65 -2.30
CA GLU A 85 -1.46 -4.86 -1.21
C GLU A 85 -2.53 -4.39 -0.21
N GLN A 86 -3.70 -3.99 -0.68
CA GLN A 86 -4.82 -3.62 0.20
C GLN A 86 -5.26 -4.79 1.09
N LYS A 87 -5.29 -6.01 0.56
CA LYS A 87 -5.59 -7.22 1.35
C LYS A 87 -4.57 -7.48 2.45
N LYS A 88 -3.28 -7.28 2.18
CA LYS A 88 -2.22 -7.38 3.20
C LYS A 88 -2.41 -6.33 4.29
N LEU A 89 -2.63 -5.07 3.87
CA LEU A 89 -2.82 -3.96 4.78
C LEU A 89 -4.07 -4.13 5.65
N ALA A 90 -5.18 -4.59 5.09
CA ALA A 90 -6.43 -4.82 5.83
C ALA A 90 -6.30 -5.91 6.91
N ARG A 91 -5.37 -6.86 6.76
CA ARG A 91 -5.10 -7.92 7.76
C ARG A 91 -4.08 -7.51 8.80
N ALA A 92 -3.30 -6.46 8.54
CA ALA A 92 -2.23 -6.04 9.41
C ALA A 92 -2.75 -5.24 10.61
N GLU A 93 -2.23 -5.54 11.78
CA GLU A 93 -2.44 -4.77 13.02
C GLU A 93 -1.35 -3.71 13.20
N ILE A 94 -0.17 -3.94 12.59
CA ILE A 94 0.95 -3.00 12.54
C ILE A 94 1.45 -2.87 11.11
N LEU A 95 1.66 -1.64 10.67
CA LEU A 95 2.33 -1.28 9.43
C LEU A 95 3.71 -0.69 9.75
N ILE A 96 4.75 -1.28 9.19
CA ILE A 96 6.12 -0.78 9.27
C ILE A 96 6.57 -0.38 7.87
N LEU A 97 6.98 0.88 7.72
CA LEU A 97 7.59 1.37 6.48
C LEU A 97 9.10 1.46 6.70
N GLN A 98 9.88 0.60 6.03
CA GLN A 98 11.34 0.57 6.14
C GLN A 98 11.96 1.06 4.84
N PHE A 99 12.59 2.25 4.90
CA PHE A 99 13.13 2.92 3.72
C PHE A 99 14.26 3.90 4.07
N PRO A 100 15.14 4.24 3.11
CA PRO A 100 16.10 5.32 3.26
C PRO A 100 15.42 6.67 3.03
N ILE A 101 15.88 7.72 3.71
CA ILE A 101 15.44 9.09 3.42
C ILE A 101 16.25 9.63 2.25
N TRP A 102 15.55 9.84 1.12
CA TRP A 102 16.11 10.46 -0.09
C TRP A 102 15.39 11.79 -0.36
N TRP A 103 16.15 12.87 -0.48
CA TRP A 103 15.57 14.19 -0.65
C TRP A 103 14.49 14.52 0.39
N PHE A 104 14.82 14.31 1.66
CA PHE A 104 13.94 14.59 2.82
C PHE A 104 12.62 13.81 2.83
N GLY A 105 12.51 12.75 2.07
CA GLY A 105 11.29 11.97 1.98
C GLY A 105 11.54 10.50 1.65
N MET A 106 10.46 9.80 1.36
CA MET A 106 10.51 8.40 0.97
C MET A 106 10.93 8.24 -0.51
N PRO A 107 11.55 7.10 -0.86
CA PRO A 107 11.84 6.76 -2.25
C PRO A 107 10.59 6.79 -3.13
N ALA A 108 10.73 7.13 -4.41
CA ALA A 108 9.62 7.23 -5.36
C ALA A 108 8.75 5.97 -5.41
N ILE A 109 9.35 4.78 -5.32
CA ILE A 109 8.61 3.51 -5.35
C ILE A 109 7.69 3.36 -4.14
N LEU A 110 8.11 3.81 -2.94
CA LEU A 110 7.27 3.79 -1.74
C LEU A 110 6.19 4.87 -1.80
N LYS A 111 6.52 6.07 -2.32
CA LYS A 111 5.51 7.11 -2.53
C LYS A 111 4.43 6.62 -3.49
N GLY A 112 4.81 5.92 -4.55
CA GLY A 112 3.87 5.29 -5.47
C GLY A 112 3.00 4.21 -4.82
N TRP A 113 3.56 3.42 -3.90
CA TRP A 113 2.77 2.48 -3.11
C TRP A 113 1.72 3.23 -2.26
N VAL A 114 2.11 4.31 -1.59
CA VAL A 114 1.18 5.17 -0.83
C VAL A 114 0.09 5.74 -1.73
N ASP A 115 0.45 6.32 -2.88
CA ASP A 115 -0.50 6.96 -3.81
C ASP A 115 -1.52 5.98 -4.39
N ARG A 116 -1.08 4.73 -4.66
CA ARG A 116 -1.91 3.72 -5.33
C ARG A 116 -2.71 2.87 -4.34
N VAL A 117 -2.08 2.45 -3.23
CA VAL A 117 -2.69 1.50 -2.28
C VAL A 117 -3.59 2.20 -1.28
N LEU A 118 -3.20 3.38 -0.76
CA LEU A 118 -4.03 4.16 0.16
C LEU A 118 -5.09 4.96 -0.60
N ALA A 119 -5.83 4.27 -1.45
CA ALA A 119 -6.83 4.85 -2.33
C ALA A 119 -8.02 5.43 -1.56
N ARG A 120 -8.64 6.46 -2.15
CA ARG A 120 -9.93 6.97 -1.69
C ARG A 120 -11.00 5.88 -1.85
N GLY A 121 -11.78 5.66 -0.80
CA GLY A 121 -12.75 4.56 -0.71
C GLY A 121 -12.20 3.31 -0.01
N PHE A 122 -10.86 3.23 0.16
CA PHE A 122 -10.21 2.20 0.96
C PHE A 122 -9.61 2.79 2.25
N ALA A 123 -8.67 3.71 2.15
CA ALA A 123 -7.97 4.28 3.30
C ALA A 123 -8.69 5.51 3.89
N TYR A 124 -9.45 6.22 3.09
CA TYR A 124 -10.21 7.40 3.52
C TYR A 124 -11.45 7.64 2.65
N VAL A 125 -12.43 8.37 3.18
CA VAL A 125 -13.62 8.86 2.47
C VAL A 125 -13.76 10.36 2.66
N ALA A 126 -14.49 11.04 1.77
CA ALA A 126 -14.55 12.51 1.74
C ALA A 126 -15.16 13.13 3.01
N ASP A 127 -16.10 12.44 3.66
CA ASP A 127 -16.92 12.98 4.77
C ASP A 127 -16.60 12.36 6.13
N ALA A 128 -15.63 11.46 6.20
CA ALA A 128 -15.19 10.88 7.48
C ALA A 128 -14.04 11.72 8.05
N SER A 129 -14.19 12.19 9.29
CA SER A 129 -13.02 12.56 10.08
C SER A 129 -12.01 11.41 10.01
N MET A 130 -10.72 11.72 9.99
CA MET A 130 -9.59 10.78 9.76
C MET A 130 -9.57 9.51 10.66
N THR A 131 -10.59 9.30 11.46
CA THR A 131 -10.75 8.20 12.43
C THR A 131 -11.54 6.99 11.94
N GLN A 132 -12.16 7.05 10.76
CA GLN A 132 -12.84 5.87 10.17
C GLN A 132 -12.15 5.47 8.87
N ALA A 133 -11.06 4.74 9.00
CA ALA A 133 -10.54 3.99 7.86
C ALA A 133 -11.59 2.96 7.43
N CYS A 134 -11.96 2.99 6.14
CA CYS A 134 -12.90 2.03 5.54
C CYS A 134 -12.46 0.55 5.62
N CYS A 135 -11.30 0.29 6.21
CA CYS A 135 -10.75 -1.06 6.38
C CYS A 135 -11.53 -1.95 7.36
N ALA A 136 -12.47 -1.38 8.16
CA ALA A 136 -12.99 -2.07 9.34
C ALA A 136 -14.20 -2.97 9.10
N GLU A 137 -14.94 -2.89 7.99
CA GLU A 137 -16.25 -3.55 7.91
C GLU A 137 -16.64 -4.13 6.54
N ARG A 138 -15.71 -4.67 5.75
CA ARG A 138 -16.14 -5.54 4.64
C ARG A 138 -15.64 -6.95 4.88
N PRO A 139 -16.55 -7.93 5.15
CA PRO A 139 -16.17 -9.33 5.12
C PRO A 139 -15.69 -9.68 3.70
N LEU A 140 -14.56 -10.39 3.63
CA LEU A 140 -13.97 -10.96 2.43
C LEU A 140 -14.91 -11.99 1.80
#